data_a8b96bc164eb9f0c025d9d3124dabacb
#
_entry.id   a8b96bc164eb9f0c025d9d3124dabacb
#
_cell.length_a   1.000
_cell.length_b   1.000
_cell.length_c   1.000
_cell.angle_alpha   90.00
_cell.angle_beta   90.00
_cell.angle_gamma   90.00
#
_symmetry.space_group_name_H-M   'P 1'
#
loop_
_entity.id
_entity.type
_entity.pdbx_description
1 polymer ?
#
loop_
_entity_poly.entity_id
_entity_poly.type
_entity_poly.pdbx_seq_one_letter_code
_entity_poly.pdbx_strand_id
1 'polypeptide(L)'
;MKRIVLLIAFTLLTTSMYAEKIVGTFTMSGATRNIEAGIGSNGALNVFIQVVGEYSEYVMIRVEGEEDIRKFRTQLIHCKNKFIEWEQVAKSNNVYNIKKGIDVTFPDVEVWWVGLEWYSSYKNNFIKPIFLVNDGDASFGTIGTATHWANDFIDQEFYILFETANEIQSLIDALDISKIRHELNQAAETYNLFQ
;
A
#
# COMPACT_ATOMS: atom_id res chain seq x y z
N MET A 1 36.76 -50.00 -12.65
CA MET A 1 36.26 -48.98 -11.75
C MET A 1 35.42 -48.00 -12.53
N LYS A 2 34.08 -48.12 -12.46
CA LYS A 2 33.12 -47.23 -13.16
C LYS A 2 32.90 -46.01 -12.27
N ARG A 3 33.26 -44.81 -12.74
CA ARG A 3 32.94 -43.56 -12.10
C ARG A 3 31.48 -43.24 -12.40
N ILE A 4 30.63 -43.29 -11.36
CA ILE A 4 29.28 -42.80 -11.39
C ILE A 4 29.35 -41.27 -11.27
N VAL A 5 29.06 -40.57 -12.36
CA VAL A 5 28.88 -39.11 -12.32
C VAL A 5 27.42 -38.87 -11.86
N LEU A 6 27.28 -38.43 -10.61
CA LEU A 6 26.00 -38.04 -10.06
C LEU A 6 25.66 -36.65 -10.63
N LEU A 7 24.84 -36.63 -11.65
CA LEU A 7 24.25 -35.39 -12.19
C LEU A 7 23.19 -34.92 -11.19
N ILE A 8 23.56 -34.00 -10.28
CA ILE A 8 22.59 -33.29 -9.46
C ILE A 8 21.91 -32.29 -10.41
N ALA A 9 20.74 -32.67 -10.93
CA ALA A 9 19.85 -31.73 -11.58
C ALA A 9 19.32 -30.78 -10.49
N PHE A 10 19.97 -29.64 -10.36
CA PHE A 10 19.43 -28.50 -9.63
C PHE A 10 18.25 -28.00 -10.46
N THR A 11 17.05 -28.56 -10.22
CA THR A 11 15.81 -27.94 -10.66
C THR A 11 15.71 -26.61 -9.89
N LEU A 12 16.20 -25.57 -10.53
CA LEU A 12 15.79 -24.20 -10.21
C LEU A 12 14.26 -24.18 -10.39
N LEU A 13 13.56 -24.39 -9.29
CA LEU A 13 12.20 -23.89 -9.13
C LEU A 13 12.31 -22.37 -9.21
N THR A 14 12.33 -21.86 -10.43
CA THR A 14 11.97 -20.48 -10.70
C THR A 14 10.50 -20.37 -10.34
N THR A 15 10.22 -20.16 -9.05
CA THR A 15 9.01 -19.43 -8.69
C THR A 15 9.16 -18.12 -9.44
N SER A 16 8.41 -17.98 -10.52
CA SER A 16 8.23 -16.71 -11.20
C SER A 16 7.53 -15.78 -10.21
N MET A 17 8.29 -15.21 -9.29
CA MET A 17 7.93 -13.95 -8.68
C MET A 17 7.87 -12.99 -9.86
N TYR A 18 6.65 -12.75 -10.37
CA TYR A 18 6.47 -11.66 -11.29
C TYR A 18 6.99 -10.42 -10.58
N ALA A 19 8.08 -9.86 -11.10
CA ALA A 19 8.71 -8.70 -10.51
C ALA A 19 7.64 -7.62 -10.35
N GLU A 20 7.46 -7.17 -9.13
CA GLU A 20 6.60 -6.05 -8.83
C GLU A 20 7.13 -4.84 -9.60
N LYS A 21 6.22 -4.14 -10.31
CA LYS A 21 6.56 -2.99 -11.13
C LYS A 21 5.96 -1.75 -10.50
N ILE A 22 6.70 -0.65 -10.50
CA ILE A 22 6.13 0.68 -10.23
C ILE A 22 5.14 1.01 -11.36
N VAL A 23 3.86 1.09 -11.01
CA VAL A 23 2.75 1.35 -11.94
C VAL A 23 2.15 2.75 -11.76
N GLY A 24 2.62 3.48 -10.78
CA GLY A 24 2.17 4.84 -10.50
C GLY A 24 2.86 5.45 -9.29
N THR A 25 2.57 6.72 -9.06
CA THR A 25 3.03 7.45 -7.87
C THR A 25 1.89 8.30 -7.32
N PHE A 26 2.00 8.65 -6.04
CA PHE A 26 1.11 9.59 -5.37
C PHE A 26 1.90 10.47 -4.39
N THR A 27 1.27 11.52 -3.89
CA THR A 27 1.88 12.42 -2.90
C THR A 27 1.29 12.16 -1.52
N MET A 28 2.13 12.12 -0.50
CA MET A 28 1.75 11.97 0.89
C MET A 28 2.69 12.81 1.77
N SER A 29 2.13 13.75 2.53
CA SER A 29 2.88 14.75 3.34
C SER A 29 3.99 15.43 2.51
N GLY A 30 3.64 15.91 1.33
CA GLY A 30 4.55 16.59 0.40
C GLY A 30 5.59 15.70 -0.30
N ALA A 31 5.69 14.42 0.04
CA ALA A 31 6.65 13.47 -0.57
C ALA A 31 5.99 12.56 -1.61
N THR A 32 6.71 12.29 -2.70
CA THR A 32 6.28 11.30 -3.69
C THR A 32 6.49 9.88 -3.16
N ARG A 33 5.47 9.02 -3.31
CA ARG A 33 5.45 7.62 -2.92
C ARG A 33 5.09 6.75 -4.12
N ASN A 34 5.56 5.51 -4.12
CA ASN A 34 5.31 4.56 -5.20
C ASN A 34 4.04 3.74 -4.98
N ILE A 35 3.39 3.40 -6.08
CA ILE A 35 2.47 2.30 -6.20
C ILE A 35 3.15 1.24 -7.04
N GLU A 36 3.30 0.04 -6.48
CA GLU A 36 3.81 -1.12 -7.19
C GLU A 36 2.68 -2.12 -7.40
N ALA A 37 2.76 -2.90 -8.46
CA ALA A 37 1.78 -3.95 -8.72
C ALA A 37 2.41 -5.17 -9.36
N GLY A 38 1.76 -6.30 -9.19
CA GLY A 38 2.13 -7.58 -9.80
C GLY A 38 0.96 -8.56 -9.79
N ILE A 39 1.13 -9.68 -10.48
CA ILE A 39 0.16 -10.77 -10.47
C ILE A 39 0.68 -11.85 -9.53
N GLY A 40 -0.09 -12.19 -8.52
CA GLY A 40 0.25 -13.26 -7.58
C GLY A 40 0.22 -14.64 -8.24
N SER A 41 0.76 -15.64 -7.56
CA SER A 41 0.76 -17.04 -8.02
C SER A 41 -0.66 -17.63 -8.20
N ASN A 42 -1.63 -17.06 -7.52
CA ASN A 42 -3.07 -17.37 -7.63
C ASN A 42 -3.76 -16.61 -8.79
N GLY A 43 -3.02 -15.83 -9.58
CA GLY A 43 -3.54 -14.98 -10.65
C GLY A 43 -4.20 -13.68 -10.18
N ALA A 44 -4.23 -13.40 -8.88
CA ALA A 44 -4.80 -12.16 -8.36
C ALA A 44 -3.88 -10.96 -8.61
N LEU A 45 -4.48 -9.82 -8.95
CA LEU A 45 -3.76 -8.54 -8.98
C LEU A 45 -3.43 -8.13 -7.55
N ASN A 46 -2.16 -7.89 -7.27
CA ASN A 46 -1.68 -7.31 -6.02
C ASN A 46 -1.24 -5.88 -6.26
N VAL A 47 -1.62 -4.98 -5.39
CA VAL A 47 -1.17 -3.59 -5.38
C VAL A 47 -0.50 -3.30 -4.05
N PHE A 48 0.70 -2.73 -4.12
CA PHE A 48 1.50 -2.34 -2.97
C PHE A 48 1.59 -0.82 -2.91
N ILE A 49 1.14 -0.26 -1.81
CA ILE A 49 1.08 1.18 -1.55
C ILE A 49 2.20 1.52 -0.59
N GLN A 50 3.19 2.29 -1.03
CA GLN A 50 4.29 2.72 -0.17
C GLN A 50 3.78 3.69 0.90
N VAL A 51 4.10 3.40 2.16
CA VAL A 51 3.74 4.22 3.32
C VAL A 51 4.98 4.54 4.15
N VAL A 52 4.82 5.28 5.25
CA VAL A 52 5.94 5.61 6.14
C VAL A 52 5.99 4.59 7.26
N GLY A 53 7.17 4.05 7.53
CA GLY A 53 7.45 3.18 8.66
C GLY A 53 8.26 3.89 9.74
N GLU A 54 8.15 3.45 10.98
CA GLU A 54 8.97 3.99 12.07
C GLU A 54 10.39 3.42 12.01
N TYR A 55 10.53 2.10 11.80
CA TYR A 55 11.83 1.40 11.86
C TYR A 55 12.35 0.99 10.48
N SER A 56 11.52 1.00 9.45
CA SER A 56 11.89 0.65 8.09
C SER A 56 11.66 1.82 7.15
N GLU A 57 12.66 2.10 6.30
CA GLU A 57 12.51 3.10 5.24
C GLU A 57 11.57 2.63 4.12
N TYR A 58 11.30 1.33 4.03
CA TYR A 58 10.50 0.73 3.00
C TYR A 58 9.38 -0.12 3.60
N VAL A 59 8.19 0.46 3.67
CA VAL A 59 6.97 -0.18 4.16
C VAL A 59 5.89 -0.07 3.10
N MET A 60 5.20 -1.17 2.84
CA MET A 60 4.16 -1.28 1.83
C MET A 60 2.89 -1.87 2.44
N ILE A 61 1.75 -1.34 2.03
CA ILE A 61 0.44 -1.96 2.27
C ILE A 61 0.05 -2.73 1.02
N ARG A 62 -0.15 -4.04 1.13
CA ARG A 62 -0.62 -4.90 0.05
C ARG A 62 -2.13 -5.01 0.07
N VAL A 63 -2.77 -4.65 -1.04
CA VAL A 63 -4.19 -4.89 -1.32
C VAL A 63 -4.29 -5.97 -2.40
N GLU A 64 -4.95 -7.08 -2.11
CA GLU A 64 -5.03 -8.25 -2.99
C GLU A 64 -6.40 -8.37 -3.64
N GLY A 65 -6.40 -8.49 -4.98
CA GLY A 65 -7.59 -8.67 -5.79
C GLY A 65 -8.29 -7.37 -6.19
N GLU A 66 -8.84 -7.37 -7.39
CA GLU A 66 -9.47 -6.17 -7.94
C GLU A 66 -10.67 -5.66 -7.13
N GLU A 67 -11.43 -6.56 -6.51
CA GLU A 67 -12.58 -6.20 -5.69
C GLU A 67 -12.14 -5.39 -4.46
N ASP A 68 -11.11 -5.88 -3.75
CA ASP A 68 -10.56 -5.19 -2.58
C ASP A 68 -9.88 -3.88 -2.98
N ILE A 69 -9.21 -3.81 -4.14
CA ILE A 69 -8.63 -2.56 -4.67
C ILE A 69 -9.73 -1.54 -4.96
N ARG A 70 -10.84 -1.95 -5.60
CA ARG A 70 -12.01 -1.06 -5.84
C ARG A 70 -12.64 -0.60 -4.54
N LYS A 71 -12.80 -1.51 -3.57
CA LYS A 71 -13.33 -1.18 -2.24
C LYS A 71 -12.41 -0.20 -1.53
N PHE A 72 -11.10 -0.44 -1.51
CA PHE A 72 -10.10 0.45 -0.92
C PHE A 72 -10.19 1.86 -1.52
N ARG A 73 -10.20 1.95 -2.85
CA ARG A 73 -10.35 3.22 -3.60
C ARG A 73 -11.67 3.94 -3.26
N THR A 74 -12.78 3.21 -3.15
CA THR A 74 -14.10 3.76 -2.79
C THR A 74 -14.09 4.35 -1.38
N GLN A 75 -13.46 3.68 -0.41
CA GLN A 75 -13.33 4.20 0.95
C GLN A 75 -12.45 5.45 1.01
N LEU A 76 -11.38 5.52 0.22
CA LEU A 76 -10.57 6.75 0.08
C LEU A 76 -11.38 7.92 -0.46
N ILE A 77 -12.26 7.70 -1.45
CA ILE A 77 -13.16 8.74 -1.97
C ILE A 77 -14.08 9.26 -0.85
N HIS A 78 -14.64 8.35 -0.04
CA HIS A 78 -15.46 8.74 1.11
C HIS A 78 -14.65 9.56 2.12
N CYS A 79 -13.46 9.10 2.48
CA CYS A 79 -12.55 9.79 3.40
C CYS A 79 -12.17 11.18 2.88
N LYS A 80 -11.86 11.32 1.58
CA LYS A 80 -11.57 12.62 0.96
C LYS A 80 -12.74 13.59 1.10
N ASN A 81 -13.97 13.13 0.83
CA ASN A 81 -15.16 13.97 0.95
C ASN A 81 -15.38 14.43 2.40
N LYS A 82 -15.18 13.52 3.38
CA LYS A 82 -15.26 13.86 4.80
C LYS A 82 -14.14 14.79 5.24
N PHE A 83 -12.93 14.64 4.71
CA PHE A 83 -11.83 15.55 4.96
C PHE A 83 -12.19 16.97 4.51
N ILE A 84 -12.67 17.16 3.29
CA ILE A 84 -13.08 18.47 2.74
C ILE A 84 -14.19 19.11 3.60
N GLU A 85 -15.24 18.33 3.92
CA GLU A 85 -16.35 18.78 4.75
C GLU A 85 -15.86 19.26 6.13
N TRP A 86 -15.06 18.43 6.81
CA TRP A 86 -14.64 18.70 8.18
C TRP A 86 -13.52 19.75 8.29
N GLU A 87 -12.65 19.83 7.28
CA GLU A 87 -11.67 20.92 7.17
C GLU A 87 -12.38 22.28 7.08
N GLN A 88 -13.42 22.39 6.26
CA GLN A 88 -14.21 23.62 6.16
C GLN A 88 -14.91 23.96 7.48
N VAL A 89 -15.50 22.97 8.16
CA VAL A 89 -16.13 23.15 9.47
C VAL A 89 -15.09 23.60 10.50
N ALA A 90 -13.93 22.98 10.53
CA ALA A 90 -12.86 23.31 11.46
C ALA A 90 -12.38 24.76 11.25
N LYS A 91 -12.12 25.17 10.01
CA LYS A 91 -11.71 26.54 9.67
C LYS A 91 -12.79 27.57 10.05
N SER A 92 -14.07 27.29 9.75
CA SER A 92 -15.18 28.21 10.02
C SER A 92 -15.45 28.42 11.52
N ASN A 93 -15.07 27.45 12.35
CA ASN A 93 -15.28 27.48 13.82
C ASN A 93 -13.99 27.69 14.61
N ASN A 94 -12.87 28.00 13.94
CA ASN A 94 -11.55 28.17 14.55
C ASN A 94 -11.17 26.98 15.46
N VAL A 95 -11.42 25.74 15.00
CA VAL A 95 -11.05 24.53 15.71
C VAL A 95 -9.54 24.38 15.65
N TYR A 96 -8.89 24.34 16.81
CA TYR A 96 -7.45 24.33 16.91
C TYR A 96 -6.89 22.92 17.07
N ASN A 97 -7.59 22.06 17.80
CA ASN A 97 -7.20 20.66 18.02
C ASN A 97 -8.43 19.76 18.04
N ILE A 98 -8.46 18.73 17.22
CA ILE A 98 -9.47 17.68 17.24
C ILE A 98 -8.91 16.38 16.65
N LYS A 99 -9.39 15.25 17.15
CA LYS A 99 -9.19 13.91 16.57
C LYS A 99 -10.55 13.24 16.42
N LYS A 100 -10.93 12.83 15.20
CA LYS A 100 -12.22 12.23 14.92
C LYS A 100 -12.08 11.06 13.94
N GLY A 101 -12.59 9.89 14.33
CA GLY A 101 -12.66 8.73 13.43
C GLY A 101 -13.62 8.99 12.26
N ILE A 102 -13.28 8.43 11.10
CA ILE A 102 -14.17 8.38 9.94
C ILE A 102 -14.76 6.99 9.89
N ASP A 103 -16.10 6.90 9.89
CA ASP A 103 -16.83 5.63 9.91
C ASP A 103 -16.87 5.00 8.52
N VAL A 104 -15.81 4.25 8.21
CA VAL A 104 -15.66 3.44 6.99
C VAL A 104 -14.91 2.15 7.31
N THR A 105 -15.13 1.12 6.49
CA THR A 105 -14.43 -0.16 6.63
C THR A 105 -13.61 -0.41 5.36
N PHE A 106 -12.31 -0.31 5.48
CA PHE A 106 -11.37 -0.74 4.44
C PHE A 106 -11.34 -2.27 4.33
N PRO A 107 -10.95 -2.85 3.19
CA PRO A 107 -10.65 -4.27 3.11
C PRO A 107 -9.49 -4.64 4.03
N ASP A 108 -9.40 -5.90 4.41
CA ASP A 108 -8.21 -6.40 5.09
C ASP A 108 -6.99 -6.33 4.16
N VAL A 109 -5.88 -5.90 4.73
CA VAL A 109 -4.62 -5.72 4.01
C VAL A 109 -3.47 -6.43 4.74
N GLU A 110 -2.40 -6.72 4.02
CA GLU A 110 -1.12 -7.10 4.61
C GLU A 110 -0.20 -5.88 4.64
N VAL A 111 0.69 -5.83 5.63
CA VAL A 111 1.77 -4.84 5.69
C VAL A 111 3.08 -5.58 5.47
N TRP A 112 3.88 -5.08 4.53
CA TRP A 112 5.18 -5.60 4.15
C TRP A 112 6.25 -4.57 4.47
N TRP A 113 7.40 -5.00 4.99
CA TRP A 113 8.51 -4.11 5.30
C TRP A 113 9.85 -4.79 5.15
N VAL A 114 10.90 -4.01 4.96
CA VAL A 114 12.28 -4.47 4.89
C VAL A 114 12.97 -4.28 6.23
N GLY A 115 13.53 -5.37 6.77
CA GLY A 115 14.44 -5.36 7.90
C GLY A 115 15.79 -5.98 7.49
N LEU A 116 16.21 -7.06 8.15
CA LEU A 116 17.31 -7.88 7.66
C LEU A 116 16.94 -8.66 6.40
N GLU A 117 15.65 -8.93 6.25
CA GLU A 117 15.00 -9.55 5.10
C GLU A 117 13.61 -8.92 4.91
N TRP A 118 12.82 -9.41 3.96
CA TRP A 118 11.43 -9.02 3.81
C TRP A 118 10.56 -9.69 4.88
N TYR A 119 9.80 -8.88 5.59
CA TYR A 119 8.79 -9.30 6.55
C TYR A 119 7.40 -8.97 6.04
N SER A 120 6.40 -9.75 6.48
CA SER A 120 4.98 -9.43 6.25
C SER A 120 4.13 -9.77 7.47
N SER A 121 3.02 -9.05 7.62
CA SER A 121 2.02 -9.31 8.64
C SER A 121 0.99 -10.34 8.18
N TYR A 122 0.10 -10.75 9.09
CA TYR A 122 -1.17 -11.34 8.68
C TYR A 122 -2.02 -10.32 7.90
N LYS A 123 -2.93 -10.82 7.04
CA LYS A 123 -3.98 -10.01 6.44
C LYS A 123 -4.96 -9.59 7.53
N ASN A 124 -5.10 -8.29 7.77
CA ASN A 124 -5.92 -7.74 8.84
C ASN A 124 -6.44 -6.34 8.50
N ASN A 125 -7.44 -5.86 9.26
CA ASN A 125 -7.99 -4.52 9.12
C ASN A 125 -7.16 -3.50 9.92
N PHE A 126 -6.02 -3.08 9.35
CA PHE A 126 -5.13 -2.07 9.96
C PHE A 126 -5.60 -0.63 9.68
N ILE A 127 -6.40 -0.40 8.62
CA ILE A 127 -6.73 0.94 8.16
C ILE A 127 -7.93 1.46 8.92
N LYS A 128 -7.69 2.29 9.92
CA LYS A 128 -8.71 2.98 10.73
C LYS A 128 -8.56 4.48 10.55
N PRO A 129 -9.26 5.08 9.57
CA PRO A 129 -9.01 6.45 9.18
C PRO A 129 -9.48 7.44 10.25
N ILE A 130 -8.67 8.47 10.43
CA ILE A 130 -8.93 9.56 11.35
C ILE A 130 -8.76 10.90 10.63
N PHE A 131 -9.61 11.86 10.98
CA PHE A 131 -9.43 13.27 10.72
C PHE A 131 -8.78 13.92 11.94
N LEU A 132 -7.78 14.72 11.69
CA LEU A 132 -7.02 15.45 12.72
C LEU A 132 -7.03 16.92 12.38
N VAL A 133 -7.12 17.77 13.41
CA VAL A 133 -6.66 19.16 13.35
C VAL A 133 -5.65 19.31 14.46
N ASN A 134 -4.47 19.78 14.12
CA ASN A 134 -3.40 20.05 15.05
C ASN A 134 -2.88 21.47 14.78
N ASP A 135 -2.89 22.33 15.81
CA ASP A 135 -2.49 23.74 15.72
C ASP A 135 -3.21 24.50 14.58
N GLY A 136 -4.45 24.09 14.27
CA GLY A 136 -5.29 24.69 13.23
C GLY A 136 -5.14 24.03 11.84
N ASP A 137 -4.14 23.18 11.64
CA ASP A 137 -3.90 22.48 10.36
C ASP A 137 -4.61 21.13 10.33
N ALA A 138 -5.42 20.94 9.29
CA ALA A 138 -6.16 19.70 9.08
C ALA A 138 -5.32 18.65 8.37
N SER A 139 -5.47 17.40 8.78
CA SER A 139 -4.89 16.23 8.12
C SER A 139 -5.83 15.03 8.19
N PHE A 140 -5.60 14.06 7.30
CA PHE A 140 -6.28 12.78 7.26
C PHE A 140 -5.26 11.67 7.29
N GLY A 141 -5.46 10.65 8.10
CA GLY A 141 -4.54 9.53 8.11
C GLY A 141 -4.94 8.37 8.99
N THR A 142 -4.01 7.48 9.20
CA THR A 142 -4.07 6.38 10.15
C THR A 142 -2.68 6.05 10.65
N ILE A 143 -2.61 5.50 11.85
CA ILE A 143 -1.41 4.90 12.42
C ILE A 143 -1.77 3.47 12.77
N GLY A 144 -0.90 2.54 12.44
CA GLY A 144 -1.08 1.12 12.74
C GLY A 144 0.23 0.45 13.13
N THR A 145 0.11 -0.67 13.81
CA THR A 145 1.22 -1.58 14.11
C THR A 145 0.94 -2.90 13.42
N ALA A 146 1.87 -3.38 12.63
CA ALA A 146 1.82 -4.68 11.97
C ALA A 146 2.82 -5.63 12.62
N THR A 147 2.34 -6.79 13.05
CA THR A 147 3.17 -7.84 13.65
C THR A 147 3.48 -8.90 12.60
N HIS A 148 4.71 -9.37 12.55
CA HIS A 148 5.14 -10.40 11.61
C HIS A 148 4.37 -11.71 11.83
N TRP A 149 3.91 -12.34 10.74
CA TRP A 149 3.02 -13.50 10.79
C TRP A 149 3.63 -14.73 11.48
N ALA A 150 4.95 -14.88 11.49
CA ALA A 150 5.65 -16.03 12.07
C ALA A 150 6.40 -15.70 13.37
N ASN A 151 6.43 -14.43 13.82
CA ASN A 151 7.16 -14.02 15.00
C ASN A 151 6.55 -12.78 15.64
N ASP A 152 5.83 -12.94 16.72
CA ASP A 152 5.13 -11.90 17.47
C ASP A 152 6.05 -10.86 18.14
N PHE A 153 7.37 -11.05 18.08
CA PHE A 153 8.35 -10.09 18.59
C PHE A 153 8.91 -9.15 17.50
N ILE A 154 8.44 -9.31 16.25
CA ILE A 154 8.84 -8.46 15.13
C ILE A 154 7.65 -7.62 14.72
N ASP A 155 7.68 -6.34 15.10
CA ASP A 155 6.65 -5.36 14.80
C ASP A 155 7.18 -4.25 13.89
N GLN A 156 6.28 -3.65 13.12
CA GLN A 156 6.50 -2.44 12.37
C GLN A 156 5.35 -1.45 12.60
N GLU A 157 5.64 -0.32 13.16
CA GLU A 157 4.70 0.81 13.13
C GLU A 157 4.75 1.48 11.78
N PHE A 158 3.57 1.83 11.26
CA PHE A 158 3.44 2.54 10.00
C PHE A 158 2.36 3.61 10.08
N TYR A 159 2.47 4.62 9.23
CA TYR A 159 1.44 5.64 9.12
C TYR A 159 1.21 6.08 7.68
N ILE A 160 -0.03 6.50 7.45
CA ILE A 160 -0.48 7.21 6.26
C ILE A 160 -0.93 8.58 6.77
N LEU A 161 -0.45 9.64 6.15
CA LEU A 161 -0.83 11.01 6.51
C LEU A 161 -0.95 11.87 5.26
N PHE A 162 -2.12 12.45 5.05
CA PHE A 162 -2.39 13.39 3.97
C PHE A 162 -2.75 14.76 4.57
N GLU A 163 -2.11 15.80 4.08
CA GLU A 163 -2.32 17.17 4.53
C GLU A 163 -3.32 17.92 3.66
N THR A 164 -3.64 17.39 2.48
CA THR A 164 -4.54 18.01 1.54
C THR A 164 -5.47 17.00 0.86
N ALA A 165 -6.64 17.47 0.42
CA ALA A 165 -7.55 16.67 -0.41
C ALA A 165 -6.92 16.24 -1.75
N ASN A 166 -5.98 17.04 -2.29
CA ASN A 166 -5.27 16.70 -3.53
C ASN A 166 -4.31 15.53 -3.34
N GLU A 167 -3.66 15.40 -2.19
CA GLU A 167 -2.84 14.24 -1.88
C GLU A 167 -3.68 12.97 -1.81
N ILE A 168 -4.85 13.00 -1.14
CA ILE A 168 -5.78 11.87 -1.10
C ILE A 168 -6.24 11.54 -2.53
N GLN A 169 -6.55 12.55 -3.35
CA GLN A 169 -6.94 12.36 -4.75
C GLN A 169 -5.84 11.71 -5.57
N SER A 170 -4.58 12.07 -5.35
CA SER A 170 -3.44 11.48 -6.08
C SER A 170 -3.34 9.96 -5.84
N LEU A 171 -3.57 9.49 -4.61
CA LEU A 171 -3.64 8.06 -4.31
C LEU A 171 -4.87 7.39 -4.97
N ILE A 172 -6.04 8.03 -4.92
CA ILE A 172 -7.25 7.54 -5.59
C ILE A 172 -7.01 7.34 -7.10
N ASP A 173 -6.31 8.28 -7.75
CA ASP A 173 -6.01 8.23 -9.18
C ASP A 173 -4.94 7.17 -9.52
N ALA A 174 -3.98 6.97 -8.64
CA ALA A 174 -2.95 5.94 -8.77
C ALA A 174 -3.52 4.51 -8.59
N LEU A 175 -4.63 4.35 -7.88
CA LEU A 175 -5.34 3.07 -7.69
C LEU A 175 -6.38 2.77 -8.78
N ASP A 176 -6.30 3.42 -9.94
CA ASP A 176 -7.15 3.08 -11.09
C ASP A 176 -6.70 1.76 -11.73
N ILE A 177 -7.54 0.73 -11.63
CA ILE A 177 -7.21 -0.63 -12.09
C ILE A 177 -6.91 -0.67 -13.60
N SER A 178 -7.59 0.15 -14.40
CA SER A 178 -7.38 0.18 -15.85
C SER A 178 -5.97 0.70 -16.17
N LYS A 179 -5.53 1.74 -15.46
CA LYS A 179 -4.16 2.27 -15.57
C LYS A 179 -3.12 1.26 -15.09
N ILE A 180 -3.35 0.64 -13.92
CA ILE A 180 -2.45 -0.38 -13.36
C ILE A 180 -2.26 -1.54 -14.35
N ARG A 181 -3.36 -2.07 -14.91
CA ARG A 181 -3.28 -3.15 -15.90
C ARG A 181 -2.58 -2.73 -17.19
N HIS A 182 -2.83 -1.51 -17.66
CA HIS A 182 -2.13 -0.98 -18.82
C HIS A 182 -0.61 -0.96 -18.62
N GLU A 183 -0.14 -0.44 -17.47
CA GLU A 183 1.27 -0.40 -17.11
C GLU A 183 1.89 -1.80 -16.98
N LEU A 184 1.18 -2.75 -16.38
CA LEU A 184 1.65 -4.14 -16.28
C LEU A 184 1.77 -4.81 -17.65
N ASN A 185 0.80 -4.60 -18.55
CA ASN A 185 0.83 -5.16 -19.89
C ASN A 185 1.99 -4.59 -20.73
N GLN A 186 2.22 -3.27 -20.69
CA GLN A 186 3.37 -2.64 -21.35
C GLN A 186 4.71 -3.20 -20.86
N ALA A 187 4.83 -3.51 -19.56
CA ALA A 187 6.02 -4.13 -19.01
C ALA A 187 6.24 -5.54 -19.58
N ALA A 188 5.18 -6.35 -19.66
CA ALA A 188 5.26 -7.69 -20.21
C ALA A 188 5.64 -7.67 -21.70
N GLU A 189 5.06 -6.77 -22.49
CA GLU A 189 5.43 -6.57 -23.89
C GLU A 189 6.90 -6.18 -24.03
N THR A 190 7.38 -5.23 -23.22
CA THR A 190 8.77 -4.80 -23.25
C THR A 190 9.72 -5.95 -22.89
N TYR A 191 9.40 -6.74 -21.88
CA TYR A 191 10.21 -7.90 -21.48
C TYR A 191 10.33 -8.93 -22.61
N ASN A 192 9.24 -9.17 -23.35
CA ASN A 192 9.21 -10.13 -24.47
C ASN A 192 10.06 -9.68 -25.67
N LEU A 193 10.42 -8.39 -25.78
CA LEU A 193 11.31 -7.90 -26.85
C LEU A 193 12.77 -8.35 -26.68
N PHE A 194 13.15 -8.81 -25.48
CA PHE A 194 14.52 -9.21 -25.14
C PHE A 194 14.67 -10.74 -24.96
N GLN A 195 13.66 -11.52 -25.29
CA GLN A 195 13.70 -12.98 -25.35
C GLN A 195 13.91 -13.48 -26.80
#